data_f7a9cf16130edec0d616a14b62a19d9c
#
_entry.id   f7a9cf16130edec0d616a14b62a19d9c
#
_cell.length_a   1.000
_cell.length_b   1.000
_cell.length_c   1.000
_cell.angle_alpha   90.00
_cell.angle_beta   90.00
_cell.angle_gamma   90.00
#
_symmetry.space_group_name_H-M   'P 1'
#
loop_
_entity.id
_entity.type
_entity.pdbx_description
1 polymer ?
#
loop_
_entity_poly.entity_id
_entity_poly.type
_entity_poly.pdbx_seq_one_letter_code
_entity_poly.pdbx_strand_id
1 'polypeptide(L)'
;MRGLILGYTGVLDGSEEDQRRWRNLLGAARSNGVATAILSNHPGGPEAESIREWEYRGIVDAVLLSGEIGMEKPEMGAFQHAAAAMDLPLNDCVMVDDGIDNVRASVGYGMVGVLYTQFDRSGVEIQAIFDIDGEF
;
A
#
# COMPACT_ATOMS: atom_id res chain seq x y z
N MET A 1 -9.54 3.96 10.64
CA MET A 1 -8.30 3.67 9.89
C MET A 1 -7.72 4.92 9.29
N ARG A 2 -6.43 5.12 9.46
CA ARG A 2 -5.75 6.32 8.98
C ARG A 2 -4.58 6.03 8.04
N GLY A 3 -4.17 4.78 7.88
CA GLY A 3 -3.05 4.41 7.04
C GLY A 3 -3.38 3.31 6.04
N LEU A 4 -2.86 3.44 4.82
CA LEU A 4 -3.02 2.48 3.75
C LEU A 4 -1.64 2.07 3.26
N ILE A 5 -1.31 0.79 3.39
CA ILE A 5 -0.06 0.20 2.92
C ILE A 5 -0.39 -0.69 1.73
N LEU A 6 0.35 -0.52 0.64
CA LEU A 6 0.10 -1.22 -0.62
C LEU A 6 1.34 -2.00 -1.04
N GLY A 7 1.15 -3.24 -1.49
CA GLY A 7 2.16 -3.93 -2.28
C GLY A 7 2.33 -3.24 -3.62
N TYR A 8 3.43 -3.50 -4.33
CA TYR A 8 3.66 -2.92 -5.65
C TYR A 8 3.41 -3.94 -6.75
N THR A 9 4.22 -4.99 -6.80
CA THR A 9 4.09 -6.04 -7.81
C THR A 9 2.77 -6.78 -7.62
N GLY A 10 2.00 -6.88 -8.69
CA GLY A 10 0.67 -7.51 -8.66
C GLY A 10 -0.44 -6.61 -8.12
N VAL A 11 -0.14 -5.38 -7.71
CA VAL A 11 -1.12 -4.41 -7.20
C VAL A 11 -1.07 -3.12 -8.00
N LEU A 12 0.05 -2.39 -7.95
CA LEU A 12 0.18 -1.06 -8.57
C LEU A 12 0.83 -1.09 -9.94
N ASP A 13 1.40 -2.19 -10.36
CA ASP A 13 2.15 -2.33 -11.62
C ASP A 13 1.31 -2.92 -12.75
N GLY A 14 0.01 -2.84 -12.66
CA GLY A 14 -0.91 -3.33 -13.69
C GLY A 14 -0.92 -2.45 -14.95
N SER A 15 -2.03 -2.49 -15.69
CA SER A 15 -2.20 -1.70 -16.90
C SER A 15 -2.11 -0.20 -16.62
N GLU A 16 -1.90 0.60 -17.66
CA GLU A 16 -1.90 2.06 -17.52
C GLU A 16 -3.24 2.56 -17.01
N GLU A 17 -4.35 1.94 -17.42
CA GLU A 17 -5.66 2.28 -16.92
C GLU A 17 -5.80 2.00 -15.43
N ASP A 18 -5.36 0.83 -14.98
CA ASP A 18 -5.38 0.49 -13.55
C ASP A 18 -4.48 1.43 -12.76
N GLN A 19 -3.30 1.76 -13.26
CA GLN A 19 -2.41 2.70 -12.58
C GLN A 19 -3.04 4.09 -12.47
N ARG A 20 -3.74 4.54 -13.50
CA ARG A 20 -4.47 5.81 -13.46
C ARG A 20 -5.58 5.78 -12.40
N ARG A 21 -6.31 4.68 -12.34
CA ARG A 21 -7.37 4.49 -11.34
C ARG A 21 -6.80 4.49 -9.93
N TRP A 22 -5.65 3.83 -9.73
CA TRP A 22 -4.93 3.87 -8.46
C TRP A 22 -4.50 5.27 -8.08
N ARG A 23 -3.92 6.03 -9.02
CA ARG A 23 -3.52 7.41 -8.74
C ARG A 23 -4.70 8.26 -8.29
N ASN A 24 -5.84 8.10 -8.93
CA ASN A 24 -7.05 8.84 -8.58
C ASN A 24 -7.58 8.45 -7.19
N LEU A 25 -7.63 7.16 -6.90
CA LEU A 25 -8.08 6.67 -5.59
C LEU A 25 -7.13 7.10 -4.47
N LEU A 26 -5.82 6.99 -4.69
CA LEU A 26 -4.82 7.39 -3.70
C LEU A 26 -4.86 8.91 -3.46
N GLY A 27 -5.10 9.69 -4.51
CA GLY A 27 -5.30 11.14 -4.37
C GLY A 27 -6.50 11.46 -3.50
N ALA A 28 -7.62 10.77 -3.70
CA ALA A 28 -8.82 10.93 -2.89
C ALA A 28 -8.60 10.50 -1.45
N ALA A 29 -7.86 9.40 -1.23
CA ALA A 29 -7.52 8.93 0.10
C ALA A 29 -6.72 10.00 0.87
N ARG A 30 -5.69 10.56 0.23
CA ARG A 30 -4.87 11.59 0.84
C ARG A 30 -5.68 12.86 1.14
N SER A 31 -6.60 13.23 0.26
CA SER A 31 -7.50 14.36 0.50
C SER A 31 -8.42 14.13 1.70
N ASN A 32 -8.67 12.88 2.05
CA ASN A 32 -9.45 12.50 3.23
C ASN A 32 -8.57 12.27 4.47
N GLY A 33 -7.30 12.64 4.41
CA GLY A 33 -6.40 12.52 5.54
C GLY A 33 -5.80 11.13 5.75
N VAL A 34 -5.88 10.25 4.75
CA VAL A 34 -5.29 8.91 4.82
C VAL A 34 -3.81 8.99 4.42
N ALA A 35 -2.94 8.53 5.30
CA ALA A 35 -1.52 8.37 4.99
C ALA A 35 -1.32 7.13 4.12
N THR A 36 -0.39 7.17 3.18
CA THR A 36 -0.19 6.10 2.20
C THR A 36 1.27 5.71 2.09
N ALA A 37 1.53 4.41 1.97
CA ALA A 37 2.88 3.88 1.78
C ALA A 37 2.86 2.67 0.86
N ILE A 38 3.93 2.50 0.10
CA ILE A 38 4.20 1.27 -0.66
C ILE A 38 5.21 0.45 0.15
N LEU A 39 4.91 -0.82 0.34
CA LEU A 39 5.83 -1.79 0.95
C LEU A 39 6.07 -2.91 -0.06
N SER A 40 7.28 -2.96 -0.61
CA SER A 40 7.63 -3.90 -1.68
C SER A 40 8.81 -4.77 -1.29
N ASN A 41 8.71 -6.07 -1.56
CA ASN A 41 9.83 -7.00 -1.46
C ASN A 41 10.71 -6.83 -2.72
N HIS A 42 11.52 -5.78 -2.70
CA HIS A 42 12.40 -5.40 -3.81
C HIS A 42 13.77 -5.05 -3.25
N PRO A 43 14.87 -5.47 -3.92
CA PRO A 43 16.22 -5.21 -3.39
C PRO A 43 16.61 -3.73 -3.34
N GLY A 44 15.94 -2.86 -4.09
CA GLY A 44 16.31 -1.46 -4.17
C GLY A 44 17.24 -1.19 -5.35
N GLY A 45 18.00 -0.10 -5.27
CA GLY A 45 18.91 0.30 -6.34
C GLY A 45 18.20 0.96 -7.52
N PRO A 46 18.91 1.16 -8.66
CA PRO A 46 18.36 1.85 -9.84
C PRO A 46 17.12 1.19 -10.44
N GLU A 47 16.95 -0.10 -10.26
CA GLU A 47 15.83 -0.85 -10.81
C GLU A 47 14.52 -0.58 -10.08
N ALA A 48 14.58 0.07 -8.92
CA ALA A 48 13.40 0.44 -8.14
C ALA A 48 12.85 1.82 -8.52
N GLU A 49 13.38 2.48 -9.52
CA GLU A 49 12.99 3.84 -9.88
C GLU A 49 11.49 3.98 -10.18
N SER A 50 10.91 3.01 -10.90
CA SER A 50 9.48 3.02 -11.19
C SER A 50 8.62 2.97 -9.93
N ILE A 51 9.10 2.31 -8.88
CA ILE A 51 8.39 2.27 -7.59
C ILE A 51 8.55 3.59 -6.86
N ARG A 52 9.77 4.15 -6.84
CA ARG A 52 10.07 5.41 -6.15
C ARG A 52 9.35 6.60 -6.77
N GLU A 53 9.03 6.55 -8.05
CA GLU A 53 8.30 7.62 -8.72
C GLU A 53 6.95 7.90 -8.07
N TRP A 54 6.30 6.91 -7.50
CA TRP A 54 5.03 7.10 -6.80
C TRP A 54 5.18 8.05 -5.61
N GLU A 55 6.32 8.02 -4.95
CA GLU A 55 6.63 8.96 -3.87
C GLU A 55 7.07 10.32 -4.43
N TYR A 56 7.99 10.33 -5.40
CA TYR A 56 8.52 11.57 -5.98
C TYR A 56 7.42 12.41 -6.64
N ARG A 57 6.45 11.74 -7.24
CA ARG A 57 5.30 12.42 -7.86
C ARG A 57 4.21 12.80 -6.86
N GLY A 58 4.41 12.52 -5.58
CA GLY A 58 3.46 12.87 -4.53
C GLY A 58 2.20 12.03 -4.51
N ILE A 59 2.22 10.83 -5.10
CA ILE A 59 1.05 9.93 -5.13
C ILE A 59 0.92 9.19 -3.81
N VAL A 60 2.04 8.74 -3.25
CA VAL A 60 2.10 8.13 -1.91
C VAL A 60 3.06 8.93 -1.04
N ASP A 61 2.94 8.77 0.29
CA ASP A 61 3.77 9.48 1.25
C ASP A 61 5.14 8.84 1.43
N ALA A 62 5.25 7.52 1.29
CA ALA A 62 6.52 6.82 1.50
C ALA A 62 6.59 5.57 0.65
N VAL A 63 7.83 5.17 0.30
CA VAL A 63 8.12 3.89 -0.37
C VAL A 63 9.16 3.15 0.47
N LEU A 64 8.83 1.93 0.90
CA LEU A 64 9.69 1.06 1.69
C LEU A 64 10.05 -0.16 0.84
N LEU A 65 11.32 -0.40 0.63
CA LEU A 65 11.84 -1.53 -0.13
C LEU A 65 12.59 -2.48 0.79
N SER A 66 12.30 -3.78 0.70
CA SER A 66 12.88 -4.78 1.61
C SER A 66 14.42 -4.74 1.64
N GLY A 67 15.05 -4.54 0.50
CA GLY A 67 16.51 -4.46 0.42
C GLY A 67 17.10 -3.24 1.10
N GLU A 68 16.29 -2.19 1.30
CA GLU A 68 16.74 -0.96 1.98
C GLU A 68 16.44 -0.97 3.48
N ILE A 69 15.32 -1.58 3.87
CA ILE A 69 14.94 -1.63 5.29
C ILE A 69 15.46 -2.86 6.02
N GLY A 70 15.98 -3.85 5.28
CA GLY A 70 16.55 -5.07 5.86
C GLY A 70 15.53 -6.10 6.35
N MET A 71 14.29 -5.95 5.99
CA MET A 71 13.19 -6.87 6.34
C MET A 71 12.23 -6.98 5.18
N GLU A 72 11.61 -8.16 5.03
CA GLU A 72 10.66 -8.40 3.93
C GLU A 72 9.34 -8.94 4.45
N LYS A 73 8.27 -8.72 3.68
CA LYS A 73 6.98 -9.34 3.97
C LYS A 73 7.14 -10.87 3.87
N PRO A 74 6.56 -11.67 4.75
CA PRO A 74 5.58 -11.30 5.78
C PRO A 74 6.14 -11.05 7.18
N GLU A 75 7.42 -10.71 7.32
CA GLU A 75 8.00 -10.38 8.62
C GLU A 75 7.29 -9.18 9.26
N MET A 76 6.98 -9.26 10.55
CA MET A 76 6.31 -8.17 11.28
C MET A 76 7.06 -6.85 11.13
N GLY A 77 8.40 -6.90 11.22
CA GLY A 77 9.23 -5.71 11.12
C GLY A 77 9.03 -4.93 9.84
N ALA A 78 8.77 -5.61 8.71
CA ALA A 78 8.50 -4.92 7.45
C ALA A 78 7.24 -4.06 7.53
N PHE A 79 6.17 -4.60 8.09
CA PHE A 79 4.91 -3.84 8.28
C PHE A 79 5.09 -2.72 9.29
N GLN A 80 5.87 -2.96 10.36
CA GLN A 80 6.17 -1.94 11.35
C GLN A 80 6.95 -0.76 10.77
N HIS A 81 7.91 -1.02 9.87
CA HIS A 81 8.63 0.03 9.16
C HIS A 81 7.69 0.90 8.33
N ALA A 82 6.76 0.28 7.61
CA ALA A 82 5.80 1.03 6.79
C ALA A 82 4.86 1.88 7.66
N ALA A 83 4.34 1.32 8.74
CA ALA A 83 3.48 2.05 9.67
C ALA A 83 4.24 3.21 10.33
N ALA A 84 5.49 2.97 10.76
CA ALA A 84 6.32 4.00 11.37
C ALA A 84 6.62 5.14 10.39
N ALA A 85 6.80 4.86 9.12
CA ALA A 85 6.99 5.88 8.09
C ALA A 85 5.78 6.80 7.95
N MET A 86 4.60 6.34 8.33
CA MET A 86 3.37 7.11 8.35
C MET A 86 3.03 7.66 9.75
N ASP A 87 3.88 7.40 10.73
CA ASP A 87 3.66 7.76 12.14
C ASP A 87 2.35 7.18 12.70
N LEU A 88 2.08 5.93 12.39
CA LEU A 88 0.86 5.22 12.79
C LEU A 88 1.18 3.87 13.43
N PRO A 89 0.33 3.39 14.36
CA PRO A 89 0.44 2.02 14.83
C PRO A 89 -0.13 1.03 13.81
N LEU A 90 0.27 -0.22 13.89
CA LEU A 90 -0.19 -1.26 12.96
C LEU A 90 -1.72 -1.39 12.95
N ASN A 91 -2.36 -1.30 14.11
CA ASN A 91 -3.82 -1.47 14.20
C ASN A 91 -4.63 -0.32 13.58
N ASP A 92 -3.96 0.71 13.08
CA ASP A 92 -4.60 1.83 12.38
C ASP A 92 -4.30 1.80 10.88
N CYS A 93 -3.74 0.69 10.39
CA CYS A 93 -3.32 0.53 9.01
C CYS A 93 -4.04 -0.62 8.32
N VAL A 94 -4.31 -0.42 7.04
CA VAL A 94 -4.82 -1.43 6.12
C VAL A 94 -3.67 -1.89 5.22
N MET A 95 -3.52 -3.20 5.02
CA MET A 95 -2.56 -3.77 4.08
C MET A 95 -3.29 -4.33 2.86
N VAL A 96 -2.93 -3.85 1.69
CA VAL A 96 -3.44 -4.36 0.41
C VAL A 96 -2.31 -5.05 -0.33
N ASP A 97 -2.47 -6.33 -0.59
CA ASP A 97 -1.42 -7.14 -1.24
C ASP A 97 -2.08 -8.26 -2.04
N ASP A 98 -1.42 -8.74 -3.09
CA ASP A 98 -1.90 -9.87 -3.89
C ASP A 98 -1.46 -11.23 -3.32
N GLY A 99 -0.54 -11.24 -2.38
CA GLY A 99 -0.05 -12.45 -1.72
C GLY A 99 -0.87 -12.81 -0.49
N ILE A 100 -1.53 -13.96 -0.52
CA ILE A 100 -2.39 -14.39 0.60
C ILE A 100 -1.59 -14.52 1.91
N ASP A 101 -0.34 -14.97 1.86
CA ASP A 101 0.49 -15.11 3.07
C ASP A 101 0.80 -13.75 3.68
N ASN A 102 1.03 -12.73 2.86
CA ASN A 102 1.26 -11.37 3.33
C ASN A 102 0.01 -10.78 3.98
N VAL A 103 -1.15 -11.01 3.37
CA VAL A 103 -2.43 -10.54 3.91
C VAL A 103 -2.76 -11.22 5.24
N ARG A 104 -2.59 -12.55 5.31
CA ARG A 104 -2.82 -13.30 6.55
C ARG A 104 -1.91 -12.83 7.67
N ALA A 105 -0.64 -12.63 7.38
CA ALA A 105 0.32 -12.15 8.37
C ALA A 105 -0.07 -10.76 8.89
N SER A 106 -0.46 -9.85 8.00
CA SER A 106 -0.87 -8.51 8.39
C SER A 106 -2.06 -8.53 9.34
N VAL A 107 -3.05 -9.39 9.07
CA VAL A 107 -4.20 -9.58 9.96
C VAL A 107 -3.75 -10.13 11.32
N GLY A 108 -2.84 -11.09 11.32
CA GLY A 108 -2.27 -11.65 12.54
C GLY A 108 -1.53 -10.63 13.39
N TYR A 109 -1.00 -9.59 12.79
CA TYR A 109 -0.30 -8.49 13.47
C TYR A 109 -1.24 -7.35 13.90
N GLY A 110 -2.55 -7.48 13.68
CA GLY A 110 -3.54 -6.51 14.11
C GLY A 110 -3.96 -5.48 13.05
N MET A 111 -3.55 -5.68 11.80
CA MET A 111 -3.95 -4.82 10.69
C MET A 111 -5.25 -5.32 10.07
N VAL A 112 -5.89 -4.46 9.29
CA VAL A 112 -6.94 -4.89 8.35
C VAL A 112 -6.24 -5.33 7.07
N GLY A 113 -6.57 -6.52 6.57
CA GLY A 113 -5.99 -7.07 5.35
C GLY A 113 -6.99 -7.10 4.21
N VAL A 114 -6.55 -6.68 3.03
CA VAL A 114 -7.34 -6.75 1.80
C VAL A 114 -6.53 -7.54 0.77
N LEU A 115 -7.06 -8.68 0.33
CA LEU A 115 -6.46 -9.47 -0.73
C LEU A 115 -6.79 -8.82 -2.08
N TYR A 116 -5.78 -8.30 -2.76
CA TYR A 116 -5.96 -7.67 -4.07
C TYR A 116 -6.13 -8.74 -5.14
N THR A 117 -7.22 -8.64 -5.88
CA THR A 117 -7.48 -9.51 -7.04
C THR A 117 -7.60 -8.67 -8.31
N GLN A 118 -8.41 -7.62 -8.28
CA GLN A 118 -8.57 -6.67 -9.36
C GLN A 118 -9.08 -5.35 -8.81
N PHE A 119 -8.83 -4.26 -9.53
CA PHE A 119 -9.15 -2.92 -9.03
C PHE A 119 -10.64 -2.72 -8.75
N ASP A 120 -11.51 -3.21 -9.62
CA ASP A 120 -12.97 -3.03 -9.45
C ASP A 120 -13.45 -3.54 -8.10
N ARG A 121 -12.89 -4.64 -7.63
CA ARG A 121 -13.28 -5.23 -6.35
C ARG A 121 -12.57 -4.58 -5.17
N SER A 122 -11.25 -4.52 -5.25
CA SER A 122 -10.44 -4.03 -4.12
C SER A 122 -10.58 -2.52 -3.91
N GLY A 123 -10.78 -1.77 -4.98
CA GLY A 123 -11.04 -0.34 -4.88
C GLY A 123 -12.30 -0.02 -4.08
N VAL A 124 -13.37 -0.80 -4.28
CA VAL A 124 -14.62 -0.65 -3.51
C VAL A 124 -14.39 -0.97 -2.03
N GLU A 125 -13.61 -2.02 -1.74
CA GLU A 125 -13.29 -2.37 -0.36
C GLU A 125 -12.52 -1.24 0.33
N ILE A 126 -11.53 -0.66 -0.34
CA ILE A 126 -10.75 0.46 0.18
C ILE A 126 -11.64 1.68 0.43
N GLN A 127 -12.51 2.00 -0.54
CA GLN A 127 -13.46 3.11 -0.38
C GLN A 127 -14.35 2.93 0.84
N ALA A 128 -14.84 1.72 1.06
CA ALA A 128 -15.68 1.41 2.21
C ALA A 128 -14.94 1.55 3.54
N ILE A 129 -13.69 1.06 3.59
CA ILE A 129 -12.88 1.11 4.82
C ILE A 129 -12.57 2.56 5.23
N PHE A 130 -12.24 3.41 4.26
CA PHE A 130 -11.83 4.79 4.53
C PHE A 130 -12.93 5.82 4.30
N ASP A 131 -14.12 5.38 3.97
CA ASP A 131 -15.28 6.25 3.71
C ASP A 131 -14.98 7.28 2.61
N ILE A 132 -14.45 6.78 1.49
CA ILE A 132 -14.10 7.60 0.33
C ILE A 132 -15.21 7.52 -0.70
N ASP A 133 -15.83 8.67 -1.03
CA ASP A 133 -16.82 8.75 -2.09
C ASP A 133 -16.15 8.92 -3.46
N GLY A 134 -16.87 8.54 -4.49
CA GLY A 134 -16.44 8.75 -5.88
C GLY A 134 -16.38 7.47 -6.68
N GLU A 135 -16.10 7.64 -7.96
CA GLU A 135 -15.91 6.54 -8.91
C GLU A 135 -14.48 6.57 -9.43
N PHE A 136 -13.82 5.42 -9.39
CA PHE A 136 -12.40 5.31 -9.73
C PHE A 136 -12.09 4.20 -10.72
#